data_f4ddd14601a94ff892d1206b1c2b3750
#
_entry.id   f4ddd14601a94ff892d1206b1c2b3750
#
_cell.length_a   1.000
_cell.length_b   1.000
_cell.length_c   1.000
_cell.angle_alpha   90.00
_cell.angle_beta   90.00
_cell.angle_gamma   90.00
#
_symmetry.space_group_name_H-M   'P 1'
#
loop_
_entity.id
_entity.type
_entity.pdbx_description
1 polymer ?
#
loop_
_entity_poly.entity_id
_entity_poly.type
_entity_poly.pdbx_seq_one_letter_code
_entity_poly.pdbx_strand_id
1 'polypeptide(L)'
;MEDVIGAKVLIKLHRQAYETLDIQGIDSEKFVARVLGVDSFGLWIENPNHTTIPVYDDAGEYIPPEQREPVTHRAAVLLQWPYIQTILQFPDRPAYSGGVDEEEIGFKARTTESREKKTK
;
A
#
# COMPACT_ATOMS: atom_id res chain seq x y z
N MET A 1 -1.08 -16.71 -10.25
CA MET A 1 -1.12 -15.32 -9.76
C MET A 1 -2.28 -14.49 -10.31
N GLU A 2 -2.89 -14.94 -11.36
CA GLU A 2 -3.93 -14.12 -12.01
C GLU A 2 -5.16 -13.91 -11.13
N ASP A 3 -5.49 -14.87 -10.30
CA ASP A 3 -6.66 -14.73 -9.44
C ASP A 3 -6.44 -13.77 -8.28
N VAL A 4 -5.25 -13.23 -8.15
CA VAL A 4 -4.99 -12.19 -7.16
C VAL A 4 -5.42 -10.81 -7.67
N ILE A 5 -5.60 -10.66 -8.99
CA ILE A 5 -5.97 -9.36 -9.56
C ILE A 5 -7.37 -8.98 -9.10
N GLY A 6 -7.51 -7.76 -8.60
CA GLY A 6 -8.75 -7.26 -8.04
C GLY A 6 -8.91 -7.53 -6.56
N ALA A 7 -8.09 -8.40 -5.99
CA ALA A 7 -8.19 -8.75 -4.58
C ALA A 7 -7.35 -7.80 -3.73
N LYS A 8 -7.74 -7.66 -2.48
CA LYS A 8 -6.90 -6.97 -1.50
C LYS A 8 -5.98 -7.99 -0.87
N VAL A 9 -4.71 -7.66 -0.81
CA VAL A 9 -3.68 -8.53 -0.26
C VAL A 9 -2.85 -7.76 0.73
N LEU A 10 -2.23 -8.51 1.64
CA LEU A 10 -1.26 -7.95 2.56
C LEU A 10 0.10 -8.09 1.93
N ILE A 11 0.80 -6.98 1.80
CA ILE A 11 2.11 -6.94 1.16
C ILE A 11 3.14 -6.58 2.22
N LYS A 12 4.22 -7.33 2.25
CA LYS A 12 5.34 -7.00 3.11
C LYS A 12 6.55 -6.71 2.25
N LEU A 13 7.09 -5.51 2.40
CA LEU A 13 8.30 -5.09 1.70
C LEU A 13 9.52 -5.45 2.52
N HIS A 14 10.64 -5.65 1.84
CA HIS A 14 11.92 -5.66 2.56
C HIS A 14 12.10 -4.32 3.24
N ARG A 15 12.62 -4.33 4.45
CA ARG A 15 12.72 -3.11 5.23
C ARG A 15 13.52 -2.04 4.51
N GLN A 16 14.63 -2.42 3.90
CA GLN A 16 15.46 -1.46 3.20
C GLN A 16 14.72 -0.85 2.01
N ALA A 17 13.92 -1.66 1.33
CA ALA A 17 13.13 -1.15 0.21
C ALA A 17 12.09 -0.15 0.70
N TYR A 18 11.42 -0.47 1.78
CA TYR A 18 10.44 0.44 2.35
C TYR A 18 11.06 1.79 2.69
N GLU A 19 12.23 1.77 3.30
CA GLU A 19 12.90 3.00 3.70
C GLU A 19 13.37 3.82 2.52
N THR A 20 13.70 3.16 1.42
CA THR A 20 14.24 3.84 0.24
C THR A 20 13.17 4.37 -0.68
N LEU A 21 12.06 3.62 -0.85
CA LEU A 21 11.06 3.98 -1.85
C LEU A 21 10.24 5.20 -1.47
N ASP A 22 9.91 5.34 -0.19
CA ASP A 22 9.18 6.52 0.31
C ASP A 22 7.95 6.81 -0.53
N ILE A 23 7.06 5.85 -0.63
CA ILE A 23 5.86 5.96 -1.45
C ILE A 23 4.72 6.51 -0.63
N GLN A 24 4.05 7.53 -1.14
CA GLN A 24 2.89 8.10 -0.47
C GLN A 24 1.81 7.02 -0.29
N GLY A 25 1.28 6.94 0.92
CA GLY A 25 0.24 5.98 1.24
C GLY A 25 0.76 4.69 1.83
N ILE A 26 2.06 4.45 1.77
CA ILE A 26 2.69 3.28 2.36
C ILE A 26 3.45 3.73 3.60
N ASP A 27 2.83 3.54 4.75
CA ASP A 27 3.35 4.06 6.02
C ASP A 27 4.11 3.03 6.83
N SER A 28 4.19 1.80 6.34
CA SER A 28 4.82 0.71 7.06
C SER A 28 5.33 -0.28 6.04
N GLU A 29 6.29 -1.10 6.43
CA GLU A 29 6.79 -2.13 5.53
C GLU A 29 5.74 -3.22 5.27
N LYS A 30 4.65 -3.22 6.03
CA LYS A 30 3.55 -4.16 5.87
C LYS A 30 2.26 -3.37 5.71
N PHE A 31 1.55 -3.60 4.62
CA PHE A 31 0.35 -2.83 4.33
C PHE A 31 -0.57 -3.62 3.41
N VAL A 32 -1.81 -3.17 3.31
CA VAL A 32 -2.83 -3.80 2.49
C VAL A 32 -3.08 -2.95 1.25
N ALA A 33 -3.23 -3.60 0.11
CA ALA A 33 -3.53 -2.90 -1.13
C ALA A 33 -4.32 -3.80 -2.06
N ARG A 34 -5.09 -3.18 -2.95
CA ARG A 34 -5.78 -3.90 -4.01
C ARG A 34 -4.82 -4.08 -5.19
N VAL A 35 -4.80 -5.28 -5.72
CA VAL A 35 -3.93 -5.61 -6.85
C VAL A 35 -4.64 -5.22 -8.14
N LEU A 36 -3.97 -4.43 -8.96
CA LEU A 36 -4.48 -4.03 -10.27
C LEU A 36 -3.93 -4.90 -11.38
N GLY A 37 -2.73 -5.40 -11.23
CA GLY A 37 -2.12 -6.21 -12.26
C GLY A 37 -0.84 -6.85 -11.79
N VAL A 38 -0.36 -7.81 -12.55
CA VAL A 38 0.86 -8.55 -12.28
C VAL A 38 1.60 -8.71 -13.60
N ASP A 39 2.88 -8.40 -13.62
CA ASP A 39 3.69 -8.64 -14.82
C ASP A 39 5.09 -9.05 -14.39
N SER A 40 5.99 -9.15 -15.38
CA SER A 40 7.34 -9.63 -15.10
C SER A 40 8.15 -8.67 -14.26
N PHE A 41 7.77 -7.40 -14.20
CA PHE A 41 8.51 -6.40 -13.44
C PHE A 41 8.04 -6.32 -11.98
N GLY A 42 6.77 -6.59 -11.73
CA GLY A 42 6.29 -6.47 -10.37
C GLY A 42 4.79 -6.55 -10.25
N LEU A 43 4.32 -6.00 -9.14
CA LEU A 43 2.93 -6.01 -8.75
C LEU A 43 2.40 -4.58 -8.86
N TRP A 44 1.33 -4.41 -9.65
CA TRP A 44 0.64 -3.12 -9.74
C TRP A 44 -0.43 -3.06 -8.68
N ILE A 45 -0.36 -2.06 -7.82
CA ILE A 45 -1.33 -1.89 -6.75
C ILE A 45 -2.00 -0.53 -6.86
N GLU A 46 -3.16 -0.43 -6.23
CA GLU A 46 -3.94 0.79 -6.22
C GLU A 46 -3.66 1.59 -4.96
N ASN A 47 -3.35 2.88 -5.14
CA ASN A 47 -3.43 3.84 -4.06
C ASN A 47 -4.67 4.68 -4.34
N PRO A 48 -5.78 4.47 -3.63
CA PRO A 48 -7.02 5.19 -3.95
C PRO A 48 -6.99 6.65 -3.53
N ASN A 49 -6.04 7.04 -2.70
CA ASN A 49 -6.03 8.35 -2.07
C ASN A 49 -4.71 9.08 -2.28
N HIS A 50 -4.14 8.95 -3.47
CA HIS A 50 -2.92 9.70 -3.76
C HIS A 50 -3.24 11.17 -3.85
N THR A 51 -2.64 11.98 -3.00
CA THR A 51 -2.98 13.39 -2.88
C THR A 51 -1.84 14.25 -3.41
N THR A 52 -2.18 15.20 -4.26
CA THR A 52 -1.24 16.19 -4.77
C THR A 52 -1.80 17.57 -4.51
N ILE A 53 -0.91 18.55 -4.52
CA ILE A 53 -1.31 19.94 -4.40
C ILE A 53 -0.89 20.63 -5.69
N PRO A 54 -1.82 20.90 -6.61
CA PRO A 54 -1.47 21.47 -7.91
C PRO A 54 -0.87 22.87 -7.75
N VAL A 55 0.17 23.14 -8.53
CA VAL A 55 0.79 24.46 -8.61
C VAL A 55 0.23 25.26 -9.77
N TYR A 56 -0.28 24.58 -10.80
CA TYR A 56 -0.87 25.19 -11.97
C TYR A 56 -2.28 24.66 -12.16
N ASP A 57 -3.18 25.51 -12.63
CA ASP A 57 -4.55 25.08 -12.89
C ASP A 57 -4.65 24.42 -14.27
N ASP A 58 -5.88 24.05 -14.66
CA ASP A 58 -6.10 23.35 -15.92
C ASP A 58 -5.76 24.20 -17.13
N ALA A 59 -5.75 25.51 -16.98
CA ALA A 59 -5.39 26.44 -18.05
C ALA A 59 -3.88 26.70 -18.08
N GLY A 60 -3.12 26.08 -17.18
CA GLY A 60 -1.69 26.26 -17.13
C GLY A 60 -1.23 27.49 -16.37
N GLU A 61 -2.14 28.12 -15.62
CA GLU A 61 -1.80 29.32 -14.87
C GLU A 61 -1.39 29.00 -13.46
N TYR A 62 -0.43 29.75 -12.96
CA TYR A 62 0.13 29.54 -11.64
C TYR A 62 -0.91 29.82 -10.55
N ILE A 63 -0.97 28.91 -9.59
CA ILE A 63 -1.87 29.05 -8.44
C ILE A 63 -1.05 29.53 -7.25
N PRO A 64 -1.36 30.72 -6.69
CA PRO A 64 -0.64 31.20 -5.51
C PRO A 64 -0.78 30.21 -4.34
N PRO A 65 0.24 30.11 -3.48
CA PRO A 65 0.21 29.11 -2.40
C PRO A 65 -1.03 29.16 -1.52
N GLU A 66 -1.55 30.35 -1.25
CA GLU A 66 -2.71 30.48 -0.37
C GLU A 66 -4.01 30.04 -1.02
N GLN A 67 -4.01 29.80 -2.34
CA GLN A 67 -5.18 29.36 -3.08
C GLN A 67 -5.10 27.90 -3.50
N ARG A 68 -4.01 27.22 -3.15
CA ARG A 68 -3.83 25.83 -3.54
C ARG A 68 -4.63 24.91 -2.63
N GLU A 69 -5.25 23.91 -3.25
CA GLU A 69 -6.03 22.93 -2.51
C GLU A 69 -5.60 21.53 -2.90
N PRO A 70 -5.60 20.60 -1.94
CA PRO A 70 -5.23 19.21 -2.25
C PRO A 70 -6.25 18.58 -3.18
N VAL A 71 -5.76 17.74 -4.08
CA VAL A 71 -6.58 16.96 -4.99
C VAL A 71 -6.20 15.52 -4.81
N THR A 72 -7.19 14.64 -4.67
CA THR A 72 -6.98 13.24 -4.43
C THR A 72 -7.34 12.44 -5.68
N HIS A 73 -6.47 11.53 -6.04
CA HIS A 73 -6.62 10.71 -7.24
C HIS A 73 -6.39 9.25 -6.89
N ARG A 74 -6.94 8.39 -7.74
CA ARG A 74 -6.52 6.99 -7.73
C ARG A 74 -5.22 6.89 -8.50
N ALA A 75 -4.25 6.20 -7.93
CA ALA A 75 -2.95 6.02 -8.58
C ALA A 75 -2.63 4.55 -8.66
N ALA A 76 -1.95 4.15 -9.72
CA ALA A 76 -1.42 2.80 -9.86
C ALA A 76 0.06 2.86 -9.54
N VAL A 77 0.51 2.00 -8.65
CA VAL A 77 1.90 1.97 -8.19
C VAL A 77 2.50 0.62 -8.56
N LEU A 78 3.64 0.65 -9.21
CA LEU A 78 4.36 -0.59 -9.52
C LEU A 78 5.38 -0.86 -8.43
N LEU A 79 5.21 -1.99 -7.75
CA LEU A 79 6.19 -2.48 -6.80
C LEU A 79 6.97 -3.59 -7.46
N GLN A 80 8.25 -3.34 -7.73
CA GLN A 80 9.10 -4.33 -8.39
C GLN A 80 9.33 -5.53 -7.48
N TRP A 81 9.40 -6.71 -8.09
CA TRP A 81 9.51 -7.95 -7.33
C TRP A 81 10.64 -7.95 -6.30
N PRO A 82 11.84 -7.42 -6.59
CA PRO A 82 12.91 -7.46 -5.59
C PRO A 82 12.60 -6.70 -4.31
N TYR A 83 11.64 -5.80 -4.31
CA TYR A 83 11.28 -5.03 -3.12
C TYR A 83 10.29 -5.75 -2.24
N ILE A 84 9.61 -6.75 -2.77
CA ILE A 84 8.52 -7.45 -2.08
C ILE A 84 9.09 -8.68 -1.42
N GLN A 85 8.89 -8.77 -0.09
CA GLN A 85 9.32 -9.95 0.64
C GLN A 85 8.24 -11.03 0.61
N THR A 86 6.98 -10.64 0.82
CA THR A 86 5.88 -11.59 0.94
C THR A 86 4.59 -10.93 0.52
N ILE A 87 3.72 -11.72 -0.09
CA ILE A 87 2.34 -11.32 -0.37
C ILE A 87 1.44 -12.37 0.26
N LEU A 88 0.49 -11.90 1.06
CA LEU A 88 -0.45 -12.78 1.74
C LEU A 88 -1.85 -12.51 1.22
N GLN A 89 -2.49 -13.56 0.73
CA GLN A 89 -3.84 -13.49 0.21
C GLN A 89 -4.72 -14.48 0.97
N PHE A 90 -5.95 -14.08 1.22
CA PHE A 90 -6.93 -14.95 1.88
C PHE A 90 -8.01 -15.29 0.86
N PRO A 91 -7.89 -16.41 0.14
CA PRO A 91 -8.82 -16.70 -0.95
C PRO A 91 -10.26 -16.90 -0.50
N ASP A 92 -10.46 -17.24 0.77
CA ASP A 92 -11.81 -17.44 1.31
C ASP A 92 -12.40 -16.18 1.91
N ARG A 93 -11.74 -15.05 1.75
CA ARG A 93 -12.19 -13.79 2.32
C ARG A 93 -12.20 -12.72 1.23
N PRO A 94 -13.31 -12.62 0.49
CA PRO A 94 -13.35 -11.70 -0.65
C PRO A 94 -13.22 -10.22 -0.26
N ALA A 95 -13.50 -9.88 0.99
CA ALA A 95 -13.48 -8.50 1.44
C ALA A 95 -12.46 -8.29 2.53
N TYR A 96 -11.29 -8.91 2.39
CA TYR A 96 -10.22 -8.72 3.38
C TYR A 96 -9.87 -7.24 3.47
N SER A 97 -10.05 -6.68 4.64
CA SER A 97 -9.76 -5.27 4.86
C SER A 97 -8.38 -5.04 5.45
N GLY A 98 -7.70 -6.09 5.82
CA GLY A 98 -6.32 -6.03 6.20
C GLY A 98 -6.08 -5.78 7.66
N GLY A 99 -4.86 -5.39 7.96
CA GLY A 99 -4.42 -5.23 9.33
C GLY A 99 -5.00 -4.04 10.05
N VAL A 100 -5.74 -3.18 9.36
CA VAL A 100 -6.36 -2.05 10.04
C VAL A 100 -7.47 -2.52 10.97
N ASP A 101 -8.26 -3.50 10.51
CA ASP A 101 -9.43 -3.95 11.24
C ASP A 101 -9.21 -5.22 12.02
N GLU A 102 -8.09 -5.92 11.81
CA GLU A 102 -7.83 -7.16 12.52
C GLU A 102 -6.34 -7.36 12.65
N GLU A 103 -5.99 -8.10 13.66
CA GLU A 103 -4.60 -8.44 13.91
C GLU A 103 -4.31 -9.83 13.41
N GLU A 104 -3.10 -10.01 12.94
CA GLU A 104 -2.62 -11.34 12.62
C GLU A 104 -2.24 -12.04 13.92
N ILE A 105 -2.75 -13.24 14.09
CA ILE A 105 -2.54 -13.95 15.33
C ILE A 105 -1.44 -14.99 15.20
N GLY A 106 -1.44 -15.77 14.14
CA GLY A 106 -0.61 -16.95 14.03
C GLY A 106 0.87 -16.70 14.29
N PHE A 107 1.56 -16.14 13.32
CA PHE A 107 3.02 -15.99 13.40
C PHE A 107 3.46 -14.81 14.23
N LYS A 108 2.57 -13.89 14.46
CA LYS A 108 2.87 -12.66 15.14
C LYS A 108 3.44 -12.91 16.54
N ALA A 109 2.97 -13.95 17.21
CA ALA A 109 3.42 -14.23 18.56
C ALA A 109 4.92 -14.45 18.65
N ARG A 110 5.53 -14.75 17.55
CA ARG A 110 6.96 -15.04 17.54
C ARG A 110 7.81 -13.80 17.36
N THR A 111 7.18 -12.79 16.97
CA THR A 111 7.93 -11.57 16.84
C THR A 111 7.91 -10.78 18.09
N THR A 112 7.33 -11.08 18.51
CA THR A 112 7.24 -10.14 19.11
C THR A 112 7.35 -9.68 19.96
N GLU A 113 7.03 -9.73 19.97
CA GLU A 113 6.78 -9.04 20.26
C GLU A 113 6.54 -8.28 20.32
N SER A 114 6.29 -8.36 20.13
CA SER A 114 5.86 -7.54 19.91
C SER A 114 5.13 -7.09 20.29
N ARG A 115 4.66 -7.43 20.49
CA ARG A 115 3.83 -6.99 20.70
C ARG A 115 3.52 -7.04 21.81
N GLU A 116 3.51 -7.46 22.14
CA GLU A 116 3.12 -7.38 22.68
C GLU A 116 2.68 -7.05 23.35
N LYS A 117 2.36 -7.19 23.44
CA LYS A 117 1.74 -6.77 23.59
C LYS A 117 1.04 -6.75 23.84
N LYS A 118 0.57 -7.04 23.73
CA LYS A 118 -0.32 -7.09 23.58
C LYS A 118 -0.82 -7.59 24.13
N THR A 119 -1.04 -8.07 24.50
CA THR A 119 -1.55 -8.44 24.68
C THR A 119 -1.93 -8.71 25.31
N LYS A 120 -2.20 -8.82 25.59
CA LYS A 120 -2.58 -8.87 25.72
C LYS A 120 -2.78 -9.06 25.92
#